data_257bd216eaec36904d52367c95ff4215
#
_entry.id   257bd216eaec36904d52367c95ff4215
#
_cell.length_a   1.000
_cell.length_b   1.000
_cell.length_c   1.000
_cell.angle_alpha   90.00
_cell.angle_beta   90.00
_cell.angle_gamma   90.00
#
_symmetry.space_group_name_H-M   'P 1'
#
loop_
_entity.id
_entity.type
_entity.pdbx_description
1 polymer ?
#
loop_
_entity_poly.entity_id
_entity_poly.type
_entity_poly.pdbx_seq_one_letter_code
_entity_poly.pdbx_strand_id
1 'polypeptide(L)'
;MKKCCSSKAFTMVELMVSIFVTIMIIASFYKLYNDSVRTERASSIRVAVDIMGEQILNTIAESIRMTGLNNTLEDYLVDTTGGTVGVIRYAGEQRFIYLSPFGSPITKVVSSTGDFPNCEFTLFNSAAFNLGVNKLYFHNQDSFFKTSSMSVGSYSDAGVVVETSGFTSGNYSGLACKSVFPAGSLVTGEDFIYTLEYTQASGNSLKLSYQKESDATQKGVLVDFSYNPDKSNSYSMPKFVLEYLIETCDNAGNCSTGWTTPKGGNKLTDDEIKGIIAVRFGFVLLSKKDRVYKGDENPADMPKYCIFSDKNSTENYYCYQLQSFNYTASVFRRVVYLSNYRFLKEQAHR
;
A
#
# COMPACT_ATOMS: atom_id res chain seq x y z
N MET A 1 -64.40 -53.93 -24.82
CA MET A 1 -63.17 -54.76 -24.70
C MET A 1 -62.10 -54.00 -23.91
N LYS A 2 -61.92 -54.32 -22.62
CA LYS A 2 -60.84 -53.76 -21.80
C LYS A 2 -59.58 -54.59 -22.03
N LYS A 3 -58.52 -53.99 -22.65
CA LYS A 3 -57.19 -54.57 -22.69
C LYS A 3 -56.63 -54.57 -21.27
N CYS A 4 -56.54 -55.71 -20.62
CA CYS A 4 -55.77 -55.90 -19.41
C CYS A 4 -54.30 -55.69 -19.74
N CYS A 5 -53.68 -54.65 -19.16
CA CYS A 5 -52.24 -54.47 -19.17
C CYS A 5 -51.63 -55.63 -18.36
N SER A 6 -50.99 -56.54 -19.06
CA SER A 6 -50.17 -57.59 -18.42
C SER A 6 -48.98 -56.90 -17.79
N SER A 7 -49.02 -56.75 -16.48
CA SER A 7 -47.86 -56.29 -15.71
C SER A 7 -46.81 -57.42 -15.74
N LYS A 8 -45.76 -57.24 -16.51
CA LYS A 8 -44.63 -58.18 -16.46
C LYS A 8 -43.94 -57.94 -15.09
N ALA A 9 -43.90 -58.98 -14.29
CA ALA A 9 -43.19 -58.98 -13.02
C ALA A 9 -41.71 -58.90 -13.30
N PHE A 10 -41.00 -57.95 -12.60
CA PHE A 10 -39.58 -57.84 -12.67
C PHE A 10 -38.92 -59.12 -12.17
N THR A 11 -37.92 -59.60 -12.89
CA THR A 11 -37.10 -60.72 -12.44
C THR A 11 -36.14 -60.24 -11.32
N MET A 12 -35.79 -61.13 -10.41
CA MET A 12 -34.85 -60.83 -9.32
C MET A 12 -33.50 -60.36 -9.85
N VAL A 13 -33.10 -60.83 -11.02
CA VAL A 13 -31.82 -60.42 -11.70
C VAL A 13 -31.93 -58.99 -12.22
N GLU A 14 -33.03 -58.59 -12.83
CA GLU A 14 -33.25 -57.21 -13.30
C GLU A 14 -33.23 -56.21 -12.13
N LEU A 15 -33.79 -56.59 -10.99
CA LEU A 15 -33.76 -55.78 -9.77
C LEU A 15 -32.33 -55.62 -9.25
N MET A 16 -31.54 -56.71 -9.20
CA MET A 16 -30.14 -56.64 -8.78
C MET A 16 -29.29 -55.78 -9.70
N VAL A 17 -29.45 -55.93 -11.01
CA VAL A 17 -28.72 -55.12 -12.00
C VAL A 17 -29.08 -53.63 -11.88
N SER A 18 -30.35 -53.31 -11.72
CA SER A 18 -30.79 -51.91 -11.59
C SER A 18 -30.26 -51.28 -10.31
N ILE A 19 -30.23 -51.97 -9.17
CA ILE A 19 -29.65 -51.52 -7.93
C ILE A 19 -28.14 -51.28 -8.11
N PHE A 20 -27.41 -52.20 -8.71
CA PHE A 20 -25.97 -52.07 -8.95
C PHE A 20 -25.63 -50.87 -9.83
N VAL A 21 -26.34 -50.67 -10.94
CA VAL A 21 -26.20 -49.51 -11.81
C VAL A 21 -26.50 -48.20 -11.06
N THR A 22 -27.57 -48.20 -10.27
CA THR A 22 -27.92 -47.01 -9.45
C THR A 22 -26.85 -46.68 -8.45
N ILE A 23 -26.27 -47.67 -7.77
CA ILE A 23 -25.15 -47.43 -6.83
C ILE A 23 -23.92 -46.85 -7.56
N MET A 24 -23.57 -47.37 -8.74
CA MET A 24 -22.45 -46.84 -9.54
C MET A 24 -22.68 -45.40 -9.96
N ILE A 25 -23.91 -45.06 -10.37
CA ILE A 25 -24.30 -43.69 -10.74
C ILE A 25 -24.17 -42.77 -9.52
N ILE A 26 -24.73 -43.15 -8.38
CA ILE A 26 -24.66 -42.37 -7.14
C ILE A 26 -23.21 -42.16 -6.71
N ALA A 27 -22.37 -43.19 -6.74
CA ALA A 27 -20.95 -43.10 -6.41
C ALA A 27 -20.20 -42.12 -7.32
N SER A 28 -20.52 -42.15 -8.62
CA SER A 28 -19.93 -41.22 -9.61
C SER A 28 -20.35 -39.79 -9.36
N PHE A 29 -21.63 -39.54 -9.11
CA PHE A 29 -22.12 -38.20 -8.74
C PHE A 29 -21.53 -37.70 -7.44
N TYR A 30 -21.38 -38.56 -6.44
CA TYR A 30 -20.74 -38.18 -5.16
C TYR A 30 -19.28 -37.76 -5.34
N LYS A 31 -18.53 -38.49 -6.20
CA LYS A 31 -17.16 -38.10 -6.54
C LYS A 31 -17.09 -36.77 -7.25
N LEU A 32 -17.92 -36.57 -8.28
CA LEU A 32 -18.01 -35.31 -9.02
C LEU A 32 -18.38 -34.13 -8.10
N TYR A 33 -19.34 -34.31 -7.23
CA TYR A 33 -19.73 -33.31 -6.25
C TYR A 33 -18.60 -32.94 -5.32
N ASN A 34 -17.89 -33.90 -4.75
CA ASN A 34 -16.76 -33.66 -3.87
C ASN A 34 -15.59 -32.93 -4.60
N ASP A 35 -15.31 -33.31 -5.83
CA ASP A 35 -14.27 -32.68 -6.64
C ASP A 35 -14.69 -31.24 -6.99
N SER A 36 -15.94 -30.97 -7.30
CA SER A 36 -16.49 -29.63 -7.54
C SER A 36 -16.38 -28.75 -6.30
N VAL A 37 -16.82 -29.24 -5.14
CA VAL A 37 -16.72 -28.49 -3.87
C VAL A 37 -15.27 -28.18 -3.49
N ARG A 38 -14.34 -29.11 -3.74
CA ARG A 38 -12.90 -28.87 -3.49
C ARG A 38 -12.35 -27.81 -4.42
N THR A 39 -12.71 -27.85 -5.70
CA THR A 39 -12.29 -26.86 -6.70
C THR A 39 -12.84 -25.47 -6.37
N GLU A 40 -14.11 -25.38 -5.99
CA GLU A 40 -14.74 -24.13 -5.57
C GLU A 40 -14.06 -23.52 -4.33
N ARG A 41 -13.78 -24.33 -3.32
CA ARG A 41 -13.05 -23.88 -2.13
C ARG A 41 -11.65 -23.37 -2.46
N ALA A 42 -10.90 -24.11 -3.28
CA ALA A 42 -9.56 -23.70 -3.69
C ALA A 42 -9.59 -22.38 -4.49
N SER A 43 -10.55 -22.22 -5.39
CA SER A 43 -10.77 -20.99 -6.15
C SER A 43 -11.13 -19.81 -5.23
N SER A 44 -12.05 -20.00 -4.30
CA SER A 44 -12.46 -18.98 -3.32
C SER A 44 -11.29 -18.51 -2.45
N ILE A 45 -10.44 -19.42 -1.99
CA ILE A 45 -9.26 -19.09 -1.21
C ILE A 45 -8.26 -18.30 -2.03
N ARG A 46 -8.04 -18.68 -3.29
CA ARG A 46 -7.14 -17.97 -4.20
C ARG A 46 -7.62 -16.53 -4.43
N VAL A 47 -8.90 -16.34 -4.73
CA VAL A 47 -9.50 -15.02 -4.91
C VAL A 47 -9.34 -14.17 -3.63
N ALA A 48 -9.54 -14.76 -2.45
CA ALA A 48 -9.36 -14.05 -1.19
C ALA A 48 -7.89 -13.61 -0.96
N VAL A 49 -6.91 -14.46 -1.32
CA VAL A 49 -5.47 -14.11 -1.28
C VAL A 49 -5.18 -12.94 -2.22
N ASP A 50 -5.68 -13.01 -3.45
CA ASP A 50 -5.43 -11.99 -4.47
C ASP A 50 -6.05 -10.64 -4.07
N ILE A 51 -7.29 -10.62 -3.58
CA ILE A 51 -7.93 -9.38 -3.09
C ILE A 51 -7.16 -8.79 -1.91
N MET A 52 -6.81 -9.61 -0.91
CA MET A 52 -6.08 -9.16 0.27
C MET A 52 -4.69 -8.61 -0.13
N GLY A 53 -3.97 -9.31 -1.00
CA GLY A 53 -2.66 -8.88 -1.47
C GLY A 53 -2.71 -7.57 -2.23
N GLU A 54 -3.69 -7.37 -3.12
CA GLU A 54 -3.88 -6.11 -3.84
C GLU A 54 -4.29 -4.96 -2.90
N GLN A 55 -5.11 -5.20 -1.89
CA GLN A 55 -5.45 -4.17 -0.92
C GLN A 55 -4.23 -3.70 -0.12
N ILE A 56 -3.41 -4.63 0.37
CA ILE A 56 -2.17 -4.32 1.07
C ILE A 56 -1.23 -3.53 0.14
N LEU A 57 -1.04 -4.03 -1.09
CA LEU A 57 -0.16 -3.42 -2.08
C LEU A 57 -0.58 -1.99 -2.42
N ASN A 58 -1.88 -1.76 -2.66
CA ASN A 58 -2.41 -0.45 -3.00
C ASN A 58 -2.30 0.52 -1.82
N THR A 59 -2.62 0.10 -0.61
CA THR A 59 -2.52 0.96 0.59
C THR A 59 -1.08 1.43 0.81
N ILE A 60 -0.10 0.53 0.69
CA ILE A 60 1.31 0.88 0.82
C ILE A 60 1.74 1.80 -0.34
N ALA A 61 1.36 1.47 -1.57
CA ALA A 61 1.74 2.25 -2.74
C ALA A 61 1.21 3.69 -2.70
N GLU A 62 -0.05 3.89 -2.30
CA GLU A 62 -0.64 5.22 -2.20
C GLU A 62 0.02 6.04 -1.08
N SER A 63 0.31 5.44 0.07
CA SER A 63 1.00 6.14 1.15
C SER A 63 2.41 6.60 0.72
N ILE A 64 3.15 5.76 -0.01
CA ILE A 64 4.48 6.09 -0.56
C ILE A 64 4.38 7.13 -1.67
N ARG A 65 3.38 7.06 -2.55
CA ARG A 65 3.21 7.99 -3.68
C ARG A 65 3.07 9.44 -3.23
N MET A 66 2.43 9.66 -2.11
CA MET A 66 2.19 10.99 -1.55
C MET A 66 3.38 11.53 -0.74
N THR A 67 4.48 10.78 -0.64
CA THR A 67 5.70 11.22 0.06
C THR A 67 6.20 12.56 -0.49
N GLY A 68 6.43 13.51 0.40
CA GLY A 68 6.94 14.84 0.05
C GLY A 68 5.90 15.83 -0.46
N LEU A 69 4.62 15.48 -0.53
CA LEU A 69 3.60 16.38 -1.08
C LEU A 69 3.46 17.69 -0.31
N ASN A 70 3.57 17.67 1.02
CA ASN A 70 3.45 18.86 1.88
C ASN A 70 4.79 19.46 2.33
N ASN A 71 5.89 19.09 1.71
CA ASN A 71 7.22 19.48 2.17
C ASN A 71 7.83 20.57 1.31
N THR A 72 8.58 21.49 1.94
CA THR A 72 9.32 22.55 1.27
C THR A 72 10.67 22.06 0.79
N LEU A 73 11.31 22.89 -0.03
CA LEU A 73 12.72 22.73 -0.35
C LEU A 73 13.61 22.71 0.91
N GLU A 74 13.27 23.52 1.91
CA GLU A 74 13.98 23.55 3.19
C GLU A 74 13.89 22.21 3.91
N ASP A 75 12.70 21.58 3.95
CA ASP A 75 12.52 20.26 4.55
C ASP A 75 13.32 19.16 3.82
N TYR A 76 13.53 19.33 2.52
CA TYR A 76 14.36 18.42 1.73
C TYR A 76 15.86 18.58 2.01
N LEU A 77 16.32 19.82 2.15
CA LEU A 77 17.74 20.16 2.34
C LEU A 77 18.24 19.95 3.77
N VAL A 78 17.33 19.74 4.72
CA VAL A 78 17.71 19.59 6.12
C VAL A 78 18.59 18.37 6.31
N ASP A 79 19.80 18.64 6.81
CA ASP A 79 20.78 17.64 7.15
C ASP A 79 20.35 16.90 8.42
N THR A 80 20.30 15.58 8.33
CA THR A 80 19.93 14.69 9.46
C THR A 80 20.93 14.75 10.62
N THR A 81 22.14 15.30 10.41
CA THR A 81 23.15 15.52 11.46
C THR A 81 22.75 16.59 12.46
N GLY A 82 21.84 17.51 12.10
CA GLY A 82 21.33 18.58 12.97
C GLY A 82 20.08 18.23 13.77
N GLY A 83 19.59 16.99 13.71
CA GLY A 83 18.38 16.55 14.42
C GLY A 83 17.07 16.95 13.75
N THR A 84 17.09 17.62 12.62
CA THR A 84 15.92 17.93 11.80
C THR A 84 15.72 16.83 10.76
N VAL A 85 14.54 16.28 10.73
CA VAL A 85 14.27 15.01 10.05
C VAL A 85 13.67 15.29 8.69
N GLY A 86 14.36 14.91 7.63
CA GLY A 86 13.89 15.06 6.25
C GLY A 86 12.61 14.27 5.94
N VAL A 87 12.12 14.43 4.71
CA VAL A 87 10.91 13.78 4.20
C VAL A 87 11.00 12.24 4.28
N ILE A 88 12.16 11.69 3.93
CA ILE A 88 12.47 10.28 4.13
C ILE A 88 13.43 10.19 5.31
N ARG A 89 12.97 9.58 6.39
CA ARG A 89 13.67 9.50 7.67
C ARG A 89 14.53 8.25 7.82
N TYR A 90 14.16 7.19 7.13
CA TYR A 90 14.88 5.93 7.18
C TYR A 90 14.57 5.09 5.94
N ALA A 91 15.59 4.57 5.31
CA ALA A 91 15.49 3.66 4.17
C ALA A 91 16.42 2.45 4.39
N GLY A 92 15.85 1.34 4.84
CA GLY A 92 16.55 0.10 5.14
C GLY A 92 15.95 -1.09 4.42
N GLU A 93 16.53 -2.27 4.63
CA GLU A 93 16.11 -3.53 3.98
C GLU A 93 14.68 -3.95 4.36
N GLN A 94 14.32 -3.76 5.62
CA GLN A 94 13.05 -4.25 6.19
C GLN A 94 12.21 -3.11 6.79
N ARG A 95 12.68 -1.87 6.70
CA ARG A 95 12.02 -0.72 7.31
C ARG A 95 12.17 0.51 6.43
N PHE A 96 11.06 1.23 6.25
CA PHE A 96 11.01 2.50 5.52
C PHE A 96 10.17 3.50 6.30
N ILE A 97 10.75 4.66 6.63
CA ILE A 97 10.05 5.73 7.38
C ILE A 97 10.06 6.98 6.53
N TYR A 98 8.87 7.54 6.32
CA TYR A 98 8.67 8.70 5.44
C TYR A 98 7.49 9.57 5.92
N LEU A 99 7.48 10.82 5.47
CA LEU A 99 6.38 11.76 5.66
C LEU A 99 5.42 11.71 4.48
N SER A 100 4.13 11.66 4.76
CA SER A 100 3.09 11.64 3.73
C SER A 100 1.76 12.17 4.30
N PRO A 101 1.00 12.96 3.56
CA PRO A 101 -0.36 13.35 3.93
C PRO A 101 -1.40 12.27 3.61
N PHE A 102 -0.99 11.05 3.26
CA PHE A 102 -1.92 9.96 3.01
C PHE A 102 -2.84 9.76 4.23
N GLY A 103 -4.15 9.62 4.00
CA GLY A 103 -5.13 9.57 5.08
C GLY A 103 -5.50 10.92 5.69
N SER A 104 -4.76 11.99 5.38
CA SER A 104 -5.19 13.35 5.67
C SER A 104 -6.31 13.79 4.74
N PRO A 105 -7.19 14.68 5.19
CA PRO A 105 -8.21 15.24 4.30
C PRO A 105 -7.56 15.98 3.14
N ILE A 106 -8.11 15.77 1.94
CA ILE A 106 -7.70 16.43 0.70
C ILE A 106 -8.93 17.12 0.11
N THR A 107 -8.76 18.39 -0.22
CA THR A 107 -9.81 19.19 -0.85
C THR A 107 -9.22 20.18 -1.85
N LYS A 108 -10.04 21.06 -2.39
CA LYS A 108 -9.62 22.14 -3.30
C LYS A 108 -10.26 23.47 -2.93
N VAL A 109 -9.58 24.54 -3.29
CA VAL A 109 -10.10 25.89 -3.17
C VAL A 109 -11.25 26.06 -4.17
N VAL A 110 -12.41 26.52 -3.72
CA VAL A 110 -13.54 26.94 -4.55
C VAL A 110 -13.40 28.42 -4.91
N SER A 111 -13.14 29.25 -3.90
CA SER A 111 -12.88 30.66 -4.02
C SER A 111 -11.96 31.15 -2.93
N SER A 112 -11.28 32.25 -3.18
CA SER A 112 -10.44 32.93 -2.20
C SER A 112 -10.63 34.42 -2.26
N THR A 113 -10.61 35.08 -1.09
CA THR A 113 -10.76 36.54 -0.93
C THR A 113 -9.65 37.06 -0.02
N GLY A 114 -9.46 38.40 -0.03
CA GLY A 114 -8.43 39.06 0.74
C GLY A 114 -7.08 39.17 0.01
N ASP A 115 -6.13 39.74 0.71
CA ASP A 115 -4.75 39.93 0.24
C ASP A 115 -3.80 39.13 1.16
N PHE A 116 -2.80 38.50 0.52
CA PHE A 116 -1.80 37.70 1.24
C PHE A 116 -1.03 38.54 2.27
N PRO A 117 -0.81 38.12 3.52
CA PRO A 117 -0.99 36.76 4.03
C PRO A 117 -2.37 36.45 4.66
N ASN A 118 -3.30 37.39 4.65
CA ASN A 118 -4.61 37.24 5.27
C ASN A 118 -5.64 36.83 4.23
N CYS A 119 -5.77 35.52 3.99
CA CYS A 119 -6.68 34.96 3.02
C CYS A 119 -7.87 34.30 3.70
N GLU A 120 -9.02 34.47 3.10
CA GLU A 120 -10.23 33.70 3.39
C GLU A 120 -10.51 32.75 2.23
N PHE A 121 -10.69 31.46 2.53
CA PHE A 121 -10.89 30.43 1.54
C PHE A 121 -12.23 29.73 1.71
N THR A 122 -12.94 29.55 0.63
CA THR A 122 -14.03 28.59 0.54
C THR A 122 -13.50 27.28 -0.01
N LEU A 123 -13.59 26.20 0.77
CA LEU A 123 -13.08 24.88 0.41
C LEU A 123 -14.23 23.96 -0.02
N PHE A 124 -13.96 23.13 -1.02
CA PHE A 124 -14.91 22.14 -1.50
C PHE A 124 -14.98 20.97 -0.51
N ASN A 125 -16.19 20.55 -0.16
CA ASN A 125 -16.46 19.41 0.72
C ASN A 125 -15.73 19.45 2.08
N SER A 126 -16.31 20.11 3.02
CA SER A 126 -15.80 20.38 4.35
C SER A 126 -15.88 19.22 5.33
N ALA A 127 -16.65 18.19 5.05
CA ALA A 127 -16.85 17.06 5.98
C ALA A 127 -15.53 16.33 6.32
N ALA A 128 -14.52 16.50 5.47
CA ALA A 128 -13.18 15.94 5.69
C ALA A 128 -12.37 16.71 6.75
N PHE A 129 -12.69 18.00 6.99
CA PHE A 129 -11.96 18.85 7.94
C PHE A 129 -12.72 18.95 9.26
N ASN A 130 -12.83 17.82 9.95
CA ASN A 130 -13.33 17.82 11.31
C ASN A 130 -12.43 18.66 12.21
N LEU A 131 -13.03 19.29 13.20
CA LEU A 131 -12.55 20.22 14.23
C LEU A 131 -11.17 19.96 14.90
N GLY A 132 -10.36 19.04 14.42
CA GLY A 132 -9.06 18.69 14.97
C GLY A 132 -7.85 18.89 14.05
N VAL A 133 -8.04 19.43 12.84
CA VAL A 133 -6.92 19.71 11.94
C VAL A 133 -6.34 21.08 12.28
N ASN A 134 -5.17 21.08 12.91
CA ASN A 134 -4.52 22.31 13.37
C ASN A 134 -3.71 23.01 12.27
N LYS A 135 -3.40 22.33 11.15
CA LYS A 135 -2.60 22.86 10.05
C LYS A 135 -3.17 22.40 8.72
N LEU A 136 -3.16 23.31 7.75
CA LEU A 136 -3.50 23.04 6.34
C LEU A 136 -2.32 23.45 5.45
N TYR A 137 -2.19 22.74 4.35
CA TYR A 137 -1.18 23.01 3.34
C TYR A 137 -1.89 23.35 2.04
N PHE A 138 -1.68 24.57 1.58
CA PHE A 138 -2.21 25.10 0.33
C PHE A 138 -1.16 24.95 -0.76
N HIS A 139 -1.50 24.27 -1.83
CA HIS A 139 -0.60 24.00 -2.96
C HIS A 139 -0.92 24.95 -4.11
N ASN A 140 0.11 25.61 -4.58
CA ASN A 140 0.06 26.40 -5.81
C ASN A 140 0.99 25.73 -6.84
N GLN A 141 0.98 26.15 -8.10
CA GLN A 141 1.78 25.55 -9.17
C GLN A 141 3.29 25.64 -8.92
N ASP A 142 3.74 26.68 -8.22
CA ASP A 142 5.16 27.00 -8.02
C ASP A 142 5.68 26.70 -6.62
N SER A 143 4.78 26.59 -5.63
CA SER A 143 5.13 26.39 -4.23
C SER A 143 3.92 25.93 -3.41
N PHE A 144 4.15 25.50 -2.20
CA PHE A 144 3.06 25.32 -1.25
C PHE A 144 3.27 26.22 -0.03
N PHE A 145 2.18 26.45 0.67
CA PHE A 145 2.13 27.34 1.81
C PHE A 145 1.51 26.60 3.00
N LYS A 146 2.24 26.61 4.10
CA LYS A 146 1.82 26.05 5.36
C LYS A 146 1.11 27.12 6.18
N THR A 147 -0.09 26.84 6.66
CA THR A 147 -0.76 27.73 7.63
C THR A 147 -0.29 27.42 9.03
N SER A 148 -0.05 28.46 9.83
CA SER A 148 0.30 28.31 11.25
C SER A 148 -0.93 28.12 12.14
N SER A 149 -2.09 28.62 11.71
CA SER A 149 -3.37 28.47 12.40
C SER A 149 -4.53 28.46 11.42
N MET A 150 -5.58 27.75 11.77
CA MET A 150 -6.80 27.69 11.01
C MET A 150 -7.98 27.98 11.96
N SER A 151 -8.82 28.92 11.58
CA SER A 151 -10.17 29.07 12.15
C SER A 151 -11.20 28.68 11.09
N VAL A 152 -12.14 27.84 11.47
CA VAL A 152 -13.31 27.53 10.64
C VAL A 152 -14.34 28.59 10.92
N GLY A 153 -14.53 29.51 9.95
CA GLY A 153 -15.47 30.65 10.15
C GLY A 153 -16.92 30.21 10.02
N SER A 154 -17.31 29.64 8.92
CA SER A 154 -18.69 29.22 8.67
C SER A 154 -18.81 28.05 7.70
N TYR A 155 -19.93 27.32 7.83
CA TYR A 155 -20.33 26.31 6.86
C TYR A 155 -21.37 26.90 5.93
N SER A 156 -21.21 26.76 4.63
CA SER A 156 -22.20 27.13 3.62
C SER A 156 -22.42 26.00 2.64
N ASP A 157 -23.48 26.07 1.85
CA ASP A 157 -23.74 25.10 0.76
C ASP A 157 -22.62 25.08 -0.30
N ALA A 158 -21.84 26.15 -0.40
CA ALA A 158 -20.68 26.25 -1.31
C ALA A 158 -19.40 25.60 -0.72
N GLY A 159 -19.34 25.36 0.59
CA GLY A 159 -18.17 24.77 1.25
C GLY A 159 -17.93 25.37 2.64
N VAL A 160 -16.75 25.10 3.19
CA VAL A 160 -16.28 25.67 4.46
C VAL A 160 -15.45 26.90 4.21
N VAL A 161 -15.75 27.96 4.93
CA VAL A 161 -14.91 29.14 4.97
C VAL A 161 -13.83 28.95 6.03
N VAL A 162 -12.60 29.03 5.59
CA VAL A 162 -11.41 28.93 6.44
C VAL A 162 -10.70 30.27 6.41
N GLU A 163 -10.59 30.90 7.56
CA GLU A 163 -9.75 32.08 7.76
C GLU A 163 -8.35 31.61 8.11
N THR A 164 -7.35 32.05 7.36
CA THR A 164 -5.96 31.70 7.60
C THR A 164 -5.21 32.92 8.08
N SER A 165 -4.54 32.79 9.21
CA SER A 165 -3.56 33.77 9.67
C SER A 165 -2.17 33.15 9.65
N GLY A 166 -1.19 33.85 9.09
CA GLY A 166 0.22 33.48 9.22
C GLY A 166 0.79 32.56 8.15
N PHE A 167 0.53 32.84 6.88
CA PHE A 167 1.36 32.30 5.81
C PHE A 167 2.79 32.81 5.94
N THR A 168 3.77 31.90 5.92
CA THR A 168 5.19 32.23 6.12
C THR A 168 5.93 32.36 4.79
N SER A 169 5.53 33.27 3.91
CA SER A 169 6.32 33.52 2.71
C SER A 169 6.29 34.96 2.30
N GLY A 170 7.45 35.64 2.40
CA GLY A 170 7.60 37.06 2.15
C GLY A 170 7.36 37.53 0.71
N ASN A 171 7.46 36.65 -0.29
CA ASN A 171 7.44 37.05 -1.71
C ASN A 171 6.04 37.36 -2.28
N TYR A 172 4.98 37.05 -1.55
CA TYR A 172 3.59 37.17 -2.03
C TYR A 172 2.79 38.24 -1.26
N SER A 173 3.44 38.97 -0.33
CA SER A 173 2.76 39.98 0.48
C SER A 173 2.11 41.06 -0.39
N GLY A 174 0.84 41.34 -0.13
CA GLY A 174 0.05 42.32 -0.86
C GLY A 174 -0.54 41.83 -2.18
N LEU A 175 -0.29 40.58 -2.58
CA LEU A 175 -0.98 39.99 -3.73
C LEU A 175 -2.39 39.49 -3.37
N ALA A 176 -3.35 39.64 -4.27
CA ALA A 176 -4.68 39.10 -4.07
C ALA A 176 -4.63 37.57 -3.92
N CYS A 177 -5.29 37.03 -2.88
CA CYS A 177 -5.28 35.60 -2.58
C CYS A 177 -5.77 34.73 -3.74
N LYS A 178 -6.71 35.23 -4.56
CA LYS A 178 -7.20 34.56 -5.77
C LYS A 178 -6.12 34.38 -6.87
N SER A 179 -5.12 35.22 -6.86
CA SER A 179 -3.99 35.13 -7.80
C SER A 179 -2.93 34.13 -7.32
N VAL A 180 -2.75 34.04 -6.00
CA VAL A 180 -1.81 33.09 -5.37
C VAL A 180 -2.43 31.69 -5.34
N PHE A 181 -3.72 31.59 -4.99
CA PHE A 181 -4.45 30.32 -4.90
C PHE A 181 -5.74 30.39 -5.73
N PRO A 182 -5.66 30.16 -7.03
CA PRO A 182 -6.83 30.13 -7.89
C PRO A 182 -7.79 28.99 -7.52
N ALA A 183 -9.03 29.09 -7.97
CA ALA A 183 -9.99 28.01 -7.83
C ALA A 183 -9.42 26.69 -8.41
N GLY A 184 -9.55 25.62 -7.67
CA GLY A 184 -8.97 24.31 -8.01
C GLY A 184 -7.61 24.03 -7.32
N SER A 185 -6.99 25.02 -6.66
CA SER A 185 -5.77 24.78 -5.88
C SER A 185 -5.99 23.69 -4.85
N LEU A 186 -5.05 22.76 -4.74
CA LEU A 186 -5.11 21.64 -3.82
C LEU A 186 -4.89 22.12 -2.37
N VAL A 187 -5.65 21.56 -1.45
CA VAL A 187 -5.47 21.78 -0.01
C VAL A 187 -5.42 20.42 0.68
N THR A 188 -4.40 20.18 1.46
CA THR A 188 -4.20 18.94 2.21
C THR A 188 -4.10 19.22 3.70
N GLY A 189 -4.44 18.23 4.50
CA GLY A 189 -4.21 18.25 5.94
C GLY A 189 -2.74 17.97 6.27
N GLU A 190 -2.48 17.81 7.54
CA GLU A 190 -1.16 17.60 8.12
C GLU A 190 -0.52 16.28 7.70
N ASP A 191 0.81 16.24 7.64
CA ASP A 191 1.56 15.02 7.37
C ASP A 191 1.54 14.04 8.53
N PHE A 192 1.61 12.77 8.17
CA PHE A 192 1.87 11.68 9.08
C PHE A 192 3.23 11.07 8.81
N ILE A 193 3.88 10.63 9.87
CA ILE A 193 5.07 9.79 9.80
C ILE A 193 4.59 8.36 9.58
N TYR A 194 4.86 7.82 8.40
CA TYR A 194 4.58 6.42 8.08
C TYR A 194 5.79 5.56 8.37
N THR A 195 5.56 4.42 8.99
CA THR A 195 6.56 3.37 9.20
C THR A 195 6.06 2.08 8.58
N LEU A 196 6.68 1.70 7.47
CA LEU A 196 6.54 0.38 6.86
C LEU A 196 7.63 -0.52 7.43
N GLU A 197 7.27 -1.61 8.08
CA GLU A 197 8.20 -2.51 8.74
C GLU A 197 7.83 -3.96 8.48
N TYR A 198 8.83 -4.76 8.12
CA TYR A 198 8.72 -6.20 7.99
C TYR A 198 9.61 -6.90 9.01
N THR A 199 9.06 -7.81 9.79
CA THR A 199 9.78 -8.50 10.85
C THR A 199 9.68 -10.01 10.66
N GLN A 200 10.83 -10.70 10.73
CA GLN A 200 10.90 -12.16 10.62
C GLN A 200 11.01 -12.88 12.00
N ALA A 201 11.31 -12.16 13.07
CA ALA A 201 11.81 -12.74 14.33
C ALA A 201 10.77 -13.52 15.17
N SER A 202 9.46 -13.32 14.97
CA SER A 202 8.41 -13.99 15.77
C SER A 202 7.22 -14.51 14.96
N GLY A 203 7.51 -14.90 13.72
CA GLY A 203 6.50 -15.09 12.71
C GLY A 203 6.45 -13.85 11.80
N ASN A 204 6.48 -14.10 10.49
CA ASN A 204 6.60 -13.05 9.50
C ASN A 204 5.45 -12.06 9.62
N SER A 205 5.76 -10.80 9.91
CA SER A 205 4.76 -9.73 9.99
C SER A 205 5.13 -8.55 9.11
N LEU A 206 4.15 -7.98 8.42
CA LEU A 206 4.25 -6.71 7.71
C LEU A 206 3.31 -5.72 8.38
N LYS A 207 3.84 -4.58 8.76
CA LYS A 207 3.09 -3.52 9.41
C LYS A 207 3.31 -2.18 8.72
N LEU A 208 2.22 -1.50 8.38
CA LEU A 208 2.22 -0.10 8.01
C LEU A 208 1.53 0.68 9.12
N SER A 209 2.29 1.38 9.91
CA SER A 209 1.80 2.24 10.99
C SER A 209 1.97 3.70 10.61
N TYR A 210 1.17 4.56 11.21
CA TYR A 210 1.27 5.99 11.06
C TYR A 210 1.20 6.69 12.41
N GLN A 211 1.84 7.84 12.48
CA GLN A 211 1.80 8.74 13.63
C GLN A 211 1.73 10.17 13.12
N LYS A 212 0.84 10.98 13.70
CA LYS A 212 0.75 12.39 13.35
C LYS A 212 2.06 13.11 13.73
N GLU A 213 2.60 13.92 12.83
CA GLU A 213 3.90 14.55 13.05
C GLU A 213 3.85 15.53 14.23
N SER A 214 2.77 16.29 14.34
CA SER A 214 2.58 17.27 15.43
C SER A 214 2.17 16.66 16.77
N ASP A 215 1.66 15.43 16.78
CA ASP A 215 1.10 14.79 17.97
C ASP A 215 1.36 13.29 18.00
N ALA A 216 2.39 12.88 18.71
CA ALA A 216 2.79 11.48 18.84
C ALA A 216 1.73 10.57 19.49
N THR A 217 0.70 11.12 20.13
CA THR A 217 -0.40 10.36 20.72
C THR A 217 -1.39 9.88 19.67
N GLN A 218 -1.52 10.61 18.55
CA GLN A 218 -2.34 10.24 17.40
C GLN A 218 -1.59 9.31 16.47
N LYS A 219 -1.73 8.02 16.73
CA LYS A 219 -1.09 6.94 15.97
C LYS A 219 -2.08 5.83 15.67
N GLY A 220 -1.82 5.10 14.59
CA GLY A 220 -2.64 3.97 14.19
C GLY A 220 -1.89 3.00 13.29
N VAL A 221 -2.59 1.99 12.86
CA VAL A 221 -2.07 0.97 11.95
C VAL A 221 -3.02 0.84 10.79
N LEU A 222 -2.51 0.97 9.56
CA LEU A 222 -3.28 0.80 8.33
C LEU A 222 -3.21 -0.64 7.80
N VAL A 223 -2.02 -1.24 7.92
CA VAL A 223 -1.79 -2.64 7.56
C VAL A 223 -1.14 -3.31 8.75
N ASP A 224 -1.78 -4.33 9.27
CA ASP A 224 -1.21 -5.22 10.28
C ASP A 224 -1.40 -6.65 9.77
N PHE A 225 -0.36 -7.19 9.20
CA PHE A 225 -0.32 -8.54 8.72
C PHE A 225 0.68 -9.32 9.57
N SER A 226 0.17 -9.98 10.60
CA SER A 226 0.97 -10.83 11.50
C SER A 226 0.57 -12.28 11.32
N TYR A 227 1.58 -13.12 11.07
CA TYR A 227 1.42 -14.57 11.06
C TYR A 227 1.36 -15.10 12.49
N ASN A 228 0.31 -15.80 12.81
CA ASN A 228 0.22 -16.55 14.08
C ASN A 228 0.35 -18.05 13.77
N PRO A 229 1.47 -18.70 14.10
CA PRO A 229 1.71 -20.11 13.81
C PRO A 229 0.70 -21.04 14.53
N ASP A 230 0.14 -20.59 15.65
CA ASP A 230 -0.82 -21.39 16.45
C ASP A 230 -2.22 -21.41 15.82
N LYS A 231 -2.48 -20.53 14.83
CA LYS A 231 -3.74 -20.52 14.08
C LYS A 231 -3.54 -21.18 12.73
N SER A 232 -3.85 -22.46 12.64
CA SER A 232 -3.80 -23.26 11.39
C SER A 232 -4.61 -22.66 10.21
N ASN A 233 -5.36 -21.61 10.45
CA ASN A 233 -6.23 -20.91 9.50
C ASN A 233 -5.75 -19.47 9.15
N SER A 234 -4.50 -19.10 9.43
CA SER A 234 -3.99 -17.77 9.10
C SER A 234 -3.25 -17.75 7.76
N TYR A 235 -3.40 -16.64 7.03
CA TYR A 235 -2.53 -16.33 5.90
C TYR A 235 -1.13 -16.00 6.41
N SER A 236 -0.10 -16.21 5.59
CA SER A 236 1.27 -15.85 5.97
C SER A 236 1.99 -15.10 4.85
N MET A 237 2.93 -14.26 5.23
CA MET A 237 3.79 -13.50 4.32
C MET A 237 5.25 -13.88 4.55
N PRO A 238 5.72 -15.00 3.97
CA PRO A 238 7.05 -15.52 4.26
C PRO A 238 8.18 -14.68 3.68
N LYS A 239 7.88 -13.82 2.72
CA LYS A 239 8.88 -13.00 2.04
C LYS A 239 8.34 -11.62 1.71
N PHE A 240 9.13 -10.61 2.07
CA PHE A 240 8.95 -9.22 1.68
C PHE A 240 10.29 -8.67 1.17
N VAL A 241 10.24 -7.83 0.15
CA VAL A 241 11.42 -7.18 -0.44
C VAL A 241 11.12 -5.71 -0.65
N LEU A 242 12.07 -4.88 -0.27
CA LEU A 242 12.03 -3.44 -0.42
C LEU A 242 13.33 -2.95 -1.06
N GLU A 243 13.24 -2.18 -2.14
CA GLU A 243 14.38 -1.64 -2.86
C GLU A 243 14.13 -0.21 -3.29
N TYR A 244 15.22 0.52 -3.45
CA TYR A 244 15.23 1.95 -3.76
C TYR A 244 15.93 2.19 -5.08
N LEU A 245 15.31 2.93 -5.99
CA LEU A 245 15.96 3.44 -7.19
C LEU A 245 16.65 4.77 -6.81
N ILE A 246 17.96 4.74 -6.81
CA ILE A 246 18.77 5.89 -6.44
C ILE A 246 19.37 6.50 -7.69
N GLU A 247 19.28 7.82 -7.80
CA GLU A 247 19.97 8.62 -8.79
C GLU A 247 21.19 9.25 -8.14
N THR A 248 22.35 8.95 -8.68
CA THR A 248 23.64 9.54 -8.28
C THR A 248 24.22 10.33 -9.44
N CYS A 249 24.56 11.59 -9.20
CA CYS A 249 25.19 12.46 -10.19
C CYS A 249 26.63 12.72 -9.80
N ASP A 250 27.54 12.68 -10.78
CA ASP A 250 28.95 13.09 -10.58
C ASP A 250 29.10 14.61 -10.61
N ASN A 251 30.31 15.10 -10.27
CA ASN A 251 30.63 16.54 -10.28
C ASN A 251 30.56 17.18 -11.68
N ALA A 252 30.51 16.37 -12.73
CA ALA A 252 30.39 16.83 -14.12
C ALA A 252 28.90 16.89 -14.57
N GLY A 253 27.93 16.51 -13.68
CA GLY A 253 26.50 16.51 -13.97
C GLY A 253 26.01 15.27 -14.69
N ASN A 254 26.84 14.24 -14.84
CA ASN A 254 26.37 12.96 -15.39
C ASN A 254 25.66 12.16 -14.30
N CYS A 255 24.39 11.84 -14.53
CA CYS A 255 23.57 11.09 -13.57
C CYS A 255 23.40 9.63 -14.00
N SER A 256 23.54 8.73 -13.05
CA SER A 256 23.25 7.31 -13.21
C SER A 256 22.18 6.86 -12.23
N THR A 257 21.38 5.89 -12.60
CA THR A 257 20.32 5.33 -11.74
C THR A 257 20.52 3.84 -11.53
N GLY A 258 20.30 3.37 -10.32
CA GLY A 258 20.41 1.95 -9.99
C GLY A 258 19.49 1.54 -8.84
N TRP A 259 18.96 0.31 -8.93
CA TRP A 259 18.23 -0.30 -7.82
C TRP A 259 19.22 -0.76 -6.75
N THR A 260 18.96 -0.37 -5.52
CA THR A 260 19.80 -0.70 -4.36
C THR A 260 18.94 -1.22 -3.22
N THR A 261 19.45 -2.27 -2.58
CA THR A 261 18.89 -2.79 -1.32
C THR A 261 19.95 -2.69 -0.25
N PRO A 262 19.72 -1.95 0.85
CA PRO A 262 20.60 -1.99 1.99
C PRO A 262 20.63 -3.40 2.57
N LYS A 263 21.80 -4.04 2.64
CA LYS A 263 21.93 -5.42 3.14
C LYS A 263 22.42 -5.45 4.58
N GLY A 264 22.05 -6.52 5.30
CA GLY A 264 22.60 -6.81 6.62
C GLY A 264 22.14 -5.88 7.75
N GLY A 265 20.92 -5.35 7.65
CA GLY A 265 20.35 -4.45 8.65
C GLY A 265 20.84 -3.01 8.57
N ASN A 266 21.64 -2.68 7.54
CA ASN A 266 22.10 -1.32 7.29
C ASN A 266 20.99 -0.45 6.73
N LYS A 267 21.09 0.85 6.89
CA LYS A 267 20.29 1.87 6.21
C LYS A 267 21.10 2.51 5.08
N LEU A 268 20.40 3.09 4.12
CA LEU A 268 21.03 3.99 3.15
C LEU A 268 21.66 5.19 3.86
N THR A 269 22.73 5.70 3.31
CA THR A 269 23.34 6.96 3.75
C THR A 269 22.41 8.15 3.45
N ASP A 270 22.63 9.27 4.12
CA ASP A 270 21.79 10.45 3.93
C ASP A 270 21.85 10.97 2.49
N ASP A 271 23.02 10.87 1.82
CA ASP A 271 23.16 11.24 0.41
C ASP A 271 22.45 10.27 -0.53
N GLU A 272 22.47 8.98 -0.24
CA GLU A 272 21.69 8.00 -1.00
C GLU A 272 20.19 8.22 -0.80
N ILE A 273 19.74 8.56 0.42
CA ILE A 273 18.33 8.89 0.71
C ILE A 273 17.86 10.08 -0.13
N LYS A 274 18.68 11.14 -0.23
CA LYS A 274 18.39 12.29 -1.10
C LYS A 274 18.32 11.90 -2.59
N GLY A 275 19.00 10.83 -2.98
CA GLY A 275 19.01 10.30 -4.34
C GLY A 275 17.79 9.43 -4.70
N ILE A 276 16.94 9.05 -3.75
CA ILE A 276 15.82 8.15 -4.02
C ILE A 276 14.81 8.82 -4.94
N ILE A 277 14.50 8.19 -6.09
CA ILE A 277 13.49 8.64 -7.05
C ILE A 277 12.30 7.69 -7.18
N ALA A 278 12.49 6.44 -6.77
CA ALA A 278 11.41 5.45 -6.72
C ALA A 278 11.68 4.40 -5.65
N VAL A 279 10.61 3.77 -5.21
CA VAL A 279 10.64 2.62 -4.30
C VAL A 279 9.92 1.47 -4.99
N ARG A 280 10.55 0.30 -5.07
CA ARG A 280 9.84 -0.93 -5.43
C ARG A 280 9.74 -1.85 -4.24
N PHE A 281 8.61 -2.45 -4.08
CA PHE A 281 8.38 -3.43 -3.03
C PHE A 281 7.52 -4.57 -3.53
N GLY A 282 7.61 -5.68 -2.86
CA GLY A 282 6.80 -6.83 -3.15
C GLY A 282 6.86 -7.88 -2.05
N PHE A 283 5.92 -8.79 -2.10
CA PHE A 283 5.81 -9.86 -1.12
C PHE A 283 5.18 -11.11 -1.72
N VAL A 284 5.42 -12.22 -1.05
CA VAL A 284 4.73 -13.48 -1.28
C VAL A 284 3.68 -13.65 -0.18
N LEU A 285 2.43 -13.85 -0.57
CA LEU A 285 1.34 -14.15 0.34
C LEU A 285 0.91 -15.60 0.17
N LEU A 286 0.89 -16.35 1.26
CA LEU A 286 0.40 -17.73 1.30
C LEU A 286 -1.04 -17.75 1.82
N SER A 287 -1.85 -18.61 1.22
CA SER A 287 -3.16 -18.95 1.76
C SER A 287 -3.03 -19.63 3.12
N LYS A 288 -4.13 -19.66 3.87
CA LYS A 288 -4.27 -20.67 4.91
C LYS A 288 -4.18 -22.07 4.32
N LYS A 289 -3.82 -23.05 5.13
CA LYS A 289 -3.77 -24.45 4.71
C LYS A 289 -5.10 -24.90 4.14
N ASP A 290 -5.15 -25.08 2.82
CA ASP A 290 -6.37 -25.36 2.05
C ASP A 290 -6.47 -26.81 1.58
N ARG A 291 -5.34 -27.54 1.64
CA ARG A 291 -5.25 -28.93 1.17
C ARG A 291 -4.56 -29.79 2.21
N VAL A 292 -4.82 -31.09 2.13
CA VAL A 292 -4.02 -32.12 2.78
C VAL A 292 -3.38 -32.91 1.66
N TYR A 293 -2.14 -32.55 1.32
CA TYR A 293 -1.35 -33.33 0.40
C TYR A 293 -0.85 -34.58 1.12
N LYS A 294 -1.04 -35.75 0.50
CA LYS A 294 -0.69 -37.06 1.08
C LYS A 294 0.48 -37.73 0.37
N GLY A 295 1.13 -37.05 -0.56
CA GLY A 295 2.32 -37.54 -1.26
C GLY A 295 3.62 -37.18 -0.54
N ASP A 296 4.71 -37.82 -0.96
CA ASP A 296 6.06 -37.44 -0.49
C ASP A 296 6.38 -36.06 -1.05
N GLU A 297 6.56 -35.08 -0.17
CA GLU A 297 6.92 -33.72 -0.52
C GLU A 297 8.45 -33.65 -0.65
N ASN A 298 8.96 -33.61 -1.89
CA ASN A 298 10.36 -33.34 -2.15
C ASN A 298 10.55 -31.81 -2.24
N PRO A 299 11.31 -31.18 -1.35
CA PRO A 299 11.53 -29.72 -1.39
C PRO A 299 12.10 -29.21 -2.71
N ALA A 300 12.84 -30.03 -3.46
CA ALA A 300 13.41 -29.65 -4.75
C ALA A 300 12.34 -29.46 -5.84
N ASP A 301 11.20 -30.14 -5.73
CA ASP A 301 10.11 -30.08 -6.73
C ASP A 301 9.08 -28.98 -6.40
N MET A 302 9.25 -28.29 -5.27
CA MET A 302 8.34 -27.21 -4.87
C MET A 302 8.51 -25.98 -5.75
N PRO A 303 7.41 -25.30 -6.13
CA PRO A 303 7.49 -24.09 -6.91
C PRO A 303 8.21 -22.96 -6.15
N LYS A 304 9.02 -22.22 -6.91
CA LYS A 304 9.76 -21.05 -6.43
C LYS A 304 9.07 -19.79 -6.91
N TYR A 305 8.76 -18.88 -5.97
CA TYR A 305 8.08 -17.62 -6.21
C TYR A 305 9.06 -16.47 -6.07
N CYS A 306 9.36 -15.79 -7.18
CA CYS A 306 10.31 -14.67 -7.19
C CYS A 306 9.55 -13.34 -7.31
N ILE A 307 9.85 -12.41 -6.40
CA ILE A 307 9.22 -11.09 -6.36
C ILE A 307 9.74 -10.22 -7.49
N PHE A 308 11.07 -10.14 -7.65
CA PHE A 308 11.72 -9.46 -8.77
C PHE A 308 12.65 -10.45 -9.46
N SER A 309 12.53 -10.52 -10.79
CA SER A 309 13.42 -11.34 -11.61
C SER A 309 14.41 -10.44 -12.31
N ASP A 310 15.49 -10.06 -11.67
CA ASP A 310 16.64 -9.52 -12.36
C ASP A 310 17.39 -10.70 -12.98
N LYS A 311 17.60 -10.64 -14.31
CA LYS A 311 18.23 -11.72 -15.10
C LYS A 311 19.63 -12.11 -14.62
N ASN A 312 20.24 -11.31 -13.76
CA ASN A 312 21.60 -11.48 -13.24
C ASN A 312 21.69 -11.88 -11.76
N SER A 313 20.58 -11.93 -11.02
CA SER A 313 20.66 -12.31 -9.61
C SER A 313 20.45 -13.81 -9.45
N THR A 314 21.55 -14.52 -9.27
CA THR A 314 21.60 -15.91 -8.75
C THR A 314 21.18 -15.99 -7.29
N GLU A 315 20.83 -14.87 -6.67
CA GLU A 315 20.56 -14.78 -5.24
C GLU A 315 19.12 -15.18 -4.91
N ASN A 316 18.99 -16.11 -3.97
CA ASN A 316 17.72 -16.52 -3.34
C ASN A 316 17.01 -15.39 -2.58
N TYR A 317 17.59 -14.17 -2.56
CA TYR A 317 17.09 -13.01 -1.84
C TYR A 317 15.66 -12.59 -2.30
N TYR A 318 15.43 -12.64 -3.61
CA TYR A 318 14.14 -12.21 -4.18
C TYR A 318 13.10 -13.33 -4.26
N CYS A 319 13.46 -14.54 -3.92
CA CYS A 319 12.62 -15.71 -4.13
C CYS A 319 12.26 -16.40 -2.82
N TYR A 320 11.07 -16.97 -2.80
CA TYR A 320 10.59 -17.86 -1.76
C TYR A 320 10.31 -19.23 -2.35
N GLN A 321 10.90 -20.28 -1.78
CA GLN A 321 10.61 -21.67 -2.09
C GLN A 321 9.43 -22.14 -1.26
N LEU A 322 8.35 -22.61 -1.89
CA LEU A 322 7.23 -23.18 -1.16
C LEU A 322 7.71 -24.41 -0.38
N GLN A 323 7.24 -24.54 0.86
CA GLN A 323 7.64 -25.62 1.75
C GLN A 323 6.64 -26.78 1.79
N SER A 324 5.45 -26.59 1.24
CA SER A 324 4.40 -27.61 1.19
C SER A 324 3.37 -27.27 0.11
N PHE A 325 2.88 -28.26 -0.62
CA PHE A 325 1.77 -28.12 -1.57
C PHE A 325 0.41 -27.85 -0.90
N ASN A 326 0.37 -27.81 0.44
CA ASN A 326 -0.85 -27.52 1.18
C ASN A 326 -1.25 -26.04 1.14
N TYR A 327 -0.44 -25.16 0.54
CA TYR A 327 -0.67 -23.73 0.45
C TYR A 327 -0.75 -23.25 -0.99
N THR A 328 -1.59 -22.27 -1.24
CA THR A 328 -1.55 -21.49 -2.48
C THR A 328 -0.74 -20.23 -2.23
N ALA A 329 0.19 -19.90 -3.13
CA ALA A 329 1.01 -18.71 -3.03
C ALA A 329 0.70 -17.75 -4.17
N SER A 330 0.66 -16.45 -3.87
CA SER A 330 0.59 -15.37 -4.86
C SER A 330 1.72 -14.37 -4.62
N VAL A 331 2.23 -13.79 -5.71
CA VAL A 331 3.30 -12.79 -5.68
C VAL A 331 2.72 -11.43 -6.02
N PHE A 332 2.97 -10.47 -5.15
CA PHE A 332 2.55 -9.08 -5.33
C PHE A 332 3.79 -8.19 -5.42
N ARG A 333 3.76 -7.24 -6.36
CA ARG A 333 4.89 -6.32 -6.58
C ARG A 333 4.42 -5.00 -7.16
N ARG A 334 5.07 -3.90 -6.74
CA ARG A 334 4.78 -2.56 -7.24
C ARG A 334 6.05 -1.71 -7.29
N VAL A 335 6.10 -0.82 -8.26
CA VAL A 335 7.07 0.28 -8.32
C VAL A 335 6.29 1.58 -8.10
N VAL A 336 6.76 2.42 -7.21
CA VAL A 336 6.18 3.72 -6.89
C VAL A 336 7.24 4.79 -7.11
N TYR A 337 6.98 5.69 -8.05
CA TYR A 337 7.83 6.87 -8.26
C TYR A 337 7.46 7.96 -7.26
N LEU A 338 8.47 8.56 -6.66
CA LEU A 338 8.34 9.64 -5.69
C LEU A 338 8.31 10.99 -6.41
N SER A 339 7.26 11.25 -7.18
CA SER A 339 7.17 12.42 -8.06
C SER A 339 7.31 13.74 -7.29
N ASN A 340 6.67 13.85 -6.12
CA ASN A 340 6.74 15.05 -5.30
C ASN A 340 8.13 15.24 -4.70
N TYR A 341 8.76 14.18 -4.25
CA TYR A 341 10.12 14.21 -3.70
C TYR A 341 11.16 14.54 -4.77
N ARG A 342 11.01 14.01 -5.98
CA ARG A 342 11.85 14.35 -7.13
C ARG A 342 11.72 15.83 -7.52
N PHE A 343 10.53 16.39 -7.50
CA PHE A 343 10.30 17.81 -7.76
C PHE A 343 11.06 18.71 -6.78
N LEU A 344 11.04 18.38 -5.48
CA LEU A 344 11.81 19.09 -4.45
C LEU A 344 13.32 19.01 -4.71
N LYS A 345 13.81 17.84 -5.11
CA LYS A 345 15.21 17.63 -5.48
C LYS A 345 15.63 18.50 -6.67
N GLU A 346 14.83 18.56 -7.72
CA GLU A 346 15.11 19.37 -8.90
C GLU A 346 15.12 20.87 -8.59
N GLN A 347 14.29 21.33 -7.66
CA GLN A 347 14.32 22.71 -7.16
C GLN A 347 15.59 23.02 -6.34
N ALA A 348 16.11 22.06 -5.58
CA ALA A 348 17.31 22.21 -4.78
C ALA A 348 18.57 22.42 -5.62
N HIS A 349 18.57 21.97 -6.87
CA HIS A 349 19.69 22.07 -7.79
C HIS A 349 19.62 23.27 -8.74
N ARG A 350 18.55 24.07 -8.68
CA ARG A 350 18.40 25.36 -9.40
C ARG A 350 18.83 26.52 -8.52
#